data_648b79ddf1459ac8fa244d0e40b1aa7c
#
_entry.id   648b79ddf1459ac8fa244d0e40b1aa7c
#
_cell.length_a   1.000
_cell.length_b   1.000
_cell.length_c   1.000
_cell.angle_alpha   90.00
_cell.angle_beta   90.00
_cell.angle_gamma   90.00
#
_symmetry.space_group_name_H-M   'P 1'
#
loop_
_entity.id
_entity.type
_entity.pdbx_description
1 polymer ?
#
loop_
_entity_poly.entity_id
_entity_poly.type
_entity_poly.pdbx_seq_one_letter_code
_entity_poly.pdbx_strand_id
1 'polypeptide(L)'
;KTAGFFDEYAAGFDSIYGSKNNAFWRFINKHFRKAMLYRFKEVVDSCEAEEDKTALDVGCGPGQYMVALAKKGLGHIHGLDFAPLMIDLAKENVARAQVEDRCSFEVADFLTYKDDKKYNYVICMGFMDYIKEPNLAIAKALDLASEKAMFSFPKAGGFLAWQRKLRYKLKCPLYLYSDAQVHKLFGNYPGWKYRIKNCDRDYFVTMERL
;
A
#
# COMPACT_ATOMS: atom_id res chain seq x y z
N LYS A 1 1.57 13.28 14.67
CA LYS A 1 0.86 14.18 13.70
C LYS A 1 0.27 13.39 12.53
N THR A 2 0.94 12.32 12.07
CA THR A 2 0.50 11.53 10.90
C THR A 2 -0.69 10.63 11.23
N ALA A 3 -0.73 10.00 12.42
CA ALA A 3 -1.87 9.17 12.87
C ALA A 3 -3.18 9.95 12.91
N GLY A 4 -3.22 11.11 13.60
CA GLY A 4 -4.43 11.94 13.68
C GLY A 4 -4.94 12.43 12.32
N PHE A 5 -4.05 12.63 11.33
CA PHE A 5 -4.45 12.93 9.96
C PHE A 5 -5.19 11.77 9.29
N PHE A 6 -4.73 10.54 9.49
CA PHE A 6 -5.39 9.36 8.90
C PHE A 6 -6.68 8.99 9.63
N ASP A 7 -6.78 9.27 10.92
CA ASP A 7 -8.04 9.13 11.66
C ASP A 7 -9.11 10.11 11.15
N GLU A 8 -8.76 11.40 10.94
CA GLU A 8 -9.66 12.36 10.28
C GLU A 8 -9.95 12.00 8.82
N TYR A 9 -8.98 11.41 8.13
CA TYR A 9 -9.11 10.98 6.74
C TYR A 9 -10.00 9.74 6.62
N ALA A 10 -9.99 8.83 7.59
CA ALA A 10 -10.88 7.67 7.65
C ALA A 10 -12.35 8.09 7.65
N ALA A 11 -12.72 9.10 8.47
CA ALA A 11 -14.06 9.65 8.50
C ALA A 11 -14.51 10.32 7.17
N GLY A 12 -13.54 10.75 6.34
CA GLY A 12 -13.75 11.34 5.01
C GLY A 12 -13.55 10.37 3.84
N PHE A 13 -13.16 9.13 4.09
CA PHE A 13 -12.75 8.18 3.05
C PHE A 13 -13.89 7.84 2.07
N ASP A 14 -15.10 7.66 2.58
CA ASP A 14 -16.31 7.49 1.76
C ASP A 14 -16.61 8.74 0.91
N SER A 15 -16.26 9.94 1.37
CA SER A 15 -16.44 11.18 0.61
C SER A 15 -15.40 11.34 -0.51
N ILE A 16 -14.25 10.68 -0.43
CA ILE A 16 -13.22 10.66 -1.49
C ILE A 16 -13.63 9.69 -2.61
N TYR A 17 -14.32 8.61 -2.26
CA TYR A 17 -14.93 7.68 -3.21
C TYR A 17 -16.34 8.12 -3.65
N GLY A 18 -16.97 9.03 -2.91
CA GLY A 18 -18.27 9.62 -3.20
C GLY A 18 -18.18 10.78 -4.19
N SER A 19 -19.25 10.97 -4.97
CA SER A 19 -19.35 11.98 -6.03
C SER A 19 -19.47 13.40 -5.49
N LYS A 20 -18.41 14.21 -5.50
CA LYS A 20 -18.50 15.67 -5.52
C LYS A 20 -18.43 16.17 -6.96
N ASN A 21 -19.51 16.79 -7.42
CA ASN A 21 -19.83 17.17 -8.80
C ASN A 21 -19.09 18.41 -9.32
N ASN A 22 -17.73 18.43 -9.33
CA ASN A 22 -16.99 19.49 -10.01
C ASN A 22 -16.08 18.88 -11.07
N ALA A 23 -16.09 19.40 -12.31
CA ALA A 23 -15.33 18.87 -13.45
C ALA A 23 -13.83 18.73 -13.15
N PHE A 24 -13.27 19.66 -12.37
CA PHE A 24 -11.88 19.61 -11.90
C PHE A 24 -11.61 18.44 -10.93
N TRP A 25 -12.50 18.21 -9.97
CA TRP A 25 -12.40 17.06 -9.06
C TRP A 25 -12.65 15.73 -9.77
N ARG A 26 -13.52 15.71 -10.78
CA ARG A 26 -13.73 14.54 -11.65
C ARG A 26 -12.45 14.18 -12.43
N PHE A 27 -11.72 15.17 -12.96
CA PHE A 27 -10.45 14.94 -13.66
C PHE A 27 -9.38 14.38 -12.70
N ILE A 28 -9.20 14.98 -11.52
CA ILE A 28 -8.24 14.52 -10.51
C ILE A 28 -8.62 13.12 -10.01
N ASN A 29 -9.89 12.89 -9.69
CA ASN A 29 -10.38 11.58 -9.23
C ASN A 29 -10.24 10.50 -10.32
N LYS A 30 -10.42 10.85 -11.59
CA LYS A 30 -10.22 9.91 -12.71
C LYS A 30 -8.78 9.40 -12.78
N HIS A 31 -7.79 10.28 -12.67
CA HIS A 31 -6.37 9.91 -12.69
C HIS A 31 -5.94 9.21 -11.39
N PHE A 32 -6.45 9.66 -10.25
CA PHE A 32 -6.20 9.02 -8.96
C PHE A 32 -6.76 7.60 -8.93
N ARG A 33 -8.02 7.42 -9.34
CA ARG A 33 -8.66 6.10 -9.45
C ARG A 33 -7.94 5.18 -10.43
N LYS A 34 -7.46 5.70 -11.56
CA LYS A 34 -6.72 4.90 -12.54
C LYS A 34 -5.43 4.33 -11.95
N ALA A 35 -4.63 5.13 -11.27
CA ALA A 35 -3.40 4.67 -10.61
C ALA A 35 -3.69 3.65 -9.50
N MET A 36 -4.75 3.89 -8.69
CA MET A 36 -5.18 2.95 -7.66
C MET A 36 -5.65 1.62 -8.23
N LEU A 37 -6.50 1.65 -9.27
CA LEU A 37 -6.99 0.44 -9.94
C LEU A 37 -5.85 -0.35 -10.57
N TYR A 38 -4.87 0.34 -11.16
CA TYR A 38 -3.70 -0.31 -11.74
C TYR A 38 -2.89 -1.03 -10.66
N ARG A 39 -2.55 -0.34 -9.55
CA ARG A 39 -1.83 -0.95 -8.42
C ARG A 39 -2.60 -2.14 -7.83
N PHE A 40 -3.92 -1.97 -7.67
CA PHE A 40 -4.80 -3.02 -7.17
C PHE A 40 -4.73 -4.27 -8.05
N LYS A 41 -4.88 -4.09 -9.36
CA LYS A 41 -4.77 -5.19 -10.32
C LYS A 41 -3.39 -5.86 -10.26
N GLU A 42 -2.30 -5.08 -10.26
CA GLU A 42 -0.94 -5.62 -10.22
C GLU A 42 -0.67 -6.44 -8.95
N VAL A 43 -1.14 -5.98 -7.77
CA VAL A 43 -1.02 -6.75 -6.53
C VAL A 43 -1.79 -8.06 -6.63
N VAL A 44 -3.06 -7.99 -7.02
CA VAL A 44 -3.92 -9.18 -7.09
C VAL A 44 -3.39 -10.18 -8.10
N ASP A 45 -2.93 -9.72 -9.27
CA ASP A 45 -2.36 -10.61 -10.30
C ASP A 45 -1.01 -11.22 -9.89
N SER A 46 -0.23 -10.52 -9.05
CA SER A 46 1.10 -10.98 -8.60
C SER A 46 1.05 -12.02 -7.49
N CYS A 47 -0.06 -12.13 -6.76
CA CYS A 47 -0.24 -13.11 -5.70
C CYS A 47 -0.96 -14.35 -6.25
N GLU A 48 -0.38 -15.52 -6.07
CA GLU A 48 -1.04 -16.79 -6.41
C GLU A 48 -2.10 -17.13 -5.38
N ALA A 49 -3.25 -17.64 -5.84
CA ALA A 49 -4.39 -17.96 -4.99
C ALA A 49 -4.28 -19.40 -4.47
N GLU A 50 -3.51 -19.59 -3.40
CA GLU A 50 -3.31 -20.88 -2.75
C GLU A 50 -3.62 -20.76 -1.26
N GLU A 51 -4.25 -21.80 -0.70
CA GLU A 51 -4.73 -21.78 0.69
C GLU A 51 -3.60 -21.86 1.74
N ASP A 52 -2.43 -22.33 1.37
CA ASP A 52 -1.24 -22.37 2.20
C ASP A 52 -0.41 -21.08 2.15
N LYS A 53 -0.71 -20.18 1.23
CA LYS A 53 0.01 -18.90 1.09
C LYS A 53 -0.57 -17.80 1.98
N THR A 54 0.33 -16.95 2.43
CA THR A 54 0.01 -15.85 3.35
C THR A 54 0.50 -14.51 2.83
N ALA A 55 -0.17 -13.43 3.22
CA ALA A 55 0.26 -12.07 2.91
C ALA A 55 0.27 -11.17 4.14
N LEU A 56 1.20 -10.20 4.14
CA LEU A 56 1.24 -9.06 5.05
C LEU A 56 0.90 -7.80 4.26
N ASP A 57 -0.18 -7.12 4.63
CA ASP A 57 -0.61 -5.84 4.04
C ASP A 57 -0.20 -4.69 4.97
N VAL A 58 0.87 -3.99 4.60
CA VAL A 58 1.50 -2.92 5.40
C VAL A 58 0.87 -1.57 5.06
N GLY A 59 0.29 -0.92 6.07
CA GLY A 59 -0.56 0.25 5.87
C GLY A 59 -1.84 -0.15 5.15
N CYS A 60 -2.52 -1.20 5.65
CA CYS A 60 -3.64 -1.85 4.98
C CYS A 60 -4.83 -0.91 4.76
N GLY A 61 -4.88 0.24 5.49
CA GLY A 61 -6.00 1.17 5.43
C GLY A 61 -7.33 0.44 5.65
N PRO A 62 -8.34 0.65 4.79
CA PRO A 62 -9.64 -0.02 4.91
C PRO A 62 -9.66 -1.47 4.42
N GLY A 63 -8.51 -2.13 4.23
CA GLY A 63 -8.38 -3.55 3.94
C GLY A 63 -8.77 -3.98 2.52
N GLN A 64 -8.65 -3.13 1.53
CA GLN A 64 -9.08 -3.45 0.15
C GLN A 64 -8.30 -4.61 -0.48
N TYR A 65 -6.97 -4.64 -0.28
CA TYR A 65 -6.14 -5.76 -0.75
C TYR A 65 -6.44 -7.03 0.02
N MET A 66 -6.68 -6.93 1.33
CA MET A 66 -7.04 -8.07 2.17
C MET A 66 -8.30 -8.75 1.66
N VAL A 67 -9.39 -8.00 1.44
CA VAL A 67 -10.66 -8.51 0.90
C VAL A 67 -10.45 -9.15 -0.47
N ALA A 68 -9.68 -8.51 -1.35
CA ALA A 68 -9.46 -9.01 -2.70
C ALA A 68 -8.67 -10.32 -2.73
N LEU A 69 -7.60 -10.42 -1.93
CA LEU A 69 -6.76 -11.61 -1.85
C LEU A 69 -7.47 -12.76 -1.15
N ALA A 70 -8.23 -12.50 -0.09
CA ALA A 70 -9.05 -13.50 0.57
C ALA A 70 -10.12 -14.07 -0.38
N LYS A 71 -10.82 -13.21 -1.13
CA LYS A 71 -11.78 -13.66 -2.16
C LYS A 71 -11.13 -14.38 -3.32
N LYS A 72 -9.87 -14.06 -3.63
CA LYS A 72 -9.10 -14.78 -4.65
C LYS A 72 -8.73 -16.19 -4.20
N GLY A 73 -8.72 -16.48 -2.89
CA GLY A 73 -8.43 -17.79 -2.32
C GLY A 73 -7.08 -17.89 -1.60
N LEU A 74 -6.43 -16.75 -1.27
CA LEU A 74 -5.25 -16.76 -0.43
C LEU A 74 -5.62 -17.22 0.98
N GLY A 75 -4.77 -18.06 1.61
CA GLY A 75 -5.09 -18.72 2.88
C GLY A 75 -5.22 -17.76 4.04
N HIS A 76 -4.26 -16.83 4.23
CA HIS A 76 -4.36 -15.85 5.30
C HIS A 76 -3.69 -14.52 4.95
N ILE A 77 -4.34 -13.41 5.35
CA ILE A 77 -3.83 -12.06 5.17
C ILE A 77 -3.79 -11.35 6.52
N HIS A 78 -2.60 -10.88 6.91
CA HIS A 78 -2.42 -10.04 8.10
C HIS A 78 -2.32 -8.58 7.69
N GLY A 79 -3.21 -7.74 8.22
CA GLY A 79 -3.24 -6.29 7.96
C GLY A 79 -2.62 -5.50 9.10
N LEU A 80 -1.66 -4.63 8.78
CA LEU A 80 -1.09 -3.67 9.72
C LEU A 80 -1.48 -2.25 9.30
N ASP A 81 -1.95 -1.46 10.25
CA ASP A 81 -2.05 -0.01 10.10
C ASP A 81 -1.78 0.66 11.45
N PHE A 82 -1.16 1.83 11.44
CA PHE A 82 -0.90 2.56 12.68
C PHE A 82 -2.10 3.39 13.15
N ALA A 83 -3.14 3.57 12.30
CA ALA A 83 -4.35 4.30 12.59
C ALA A 83 -5.48 3.33 13.03
N PRO A 84 -5.92 3.36 14.31
CA PRO A 84 -6.97 2.45 14.81
C PRO A 84 -8.25 2.50 13.99
N LEU A 85 -8.70 3.70 13.56
CA LEU A 85 -9.91 3.85 12.74
C LEU A 85 -9.79 3.18 11.37
N MET A 86 -8.58 3.08 10.79
CA MET A 86 -8.38 2.32 9.55
C MET A 86 -8.55 0.83 9.77
N ILE A 87 -8.04 0.31 10.90
CA ILE A 87 -8.24 -1.09 11.28
C ILE A 87 -9.72 -1.41 11.52
N ASP A 88 -10.46 -0.50 12.17
CA ASP A 88 -11.90 -0.70 12.37
C ASP A 88 -12.66 -0.75 11.05
N LEU A 89 -12.36 0.16 10.11
CA LEU A 89 -12.90 0.13 8.75
C LEU A 89 -12.51 -1.15 7.98
N ALA A 90 -11.27 -1.61 8.15
CA ALA A 90 -10.83 -2.85 7.52
C ALA A 90 -11.61 -4.06 8.02
N LYS A 91 -11.84 -4.16 9.35
CA LYS A 91 -12.67 -5.21 9.95
C LYS A 91 -14.10 -5.17 9.42
N GLU A 92 -14.72 -3.99 9.35
CA GLU A 92 -16.07 -3.84 8.78
C GLU A 92 -16.14 -4.28 7.32
N ASN A 93 -15.14 -3.92 6.49
CA ASN A 93 -15.11 -4.28 5.09
C ASN A 93 -14.87 -5.78 4.88
N VAL A 94 -14.02 -6.38 5.68
CA VAL A 94 -13.74 -7.83 5.66
C VAL A 94 -14.98 -8.61 6.10
N ALA A 95 -15.68 -8.18 7.16
CA ALA A 95 -16.94 -8.78 7.62
C ALA A 95 -18.05 -8.67 6.55
N ARG A 96 -18.20 -7.48 5.95
CA ARG A 96 -19.16 -7.28 4.84
C ARG A 96 -18.84 -8.15 3.64
N ALA A 97 -17.57 -8.48 3.43
CA ALA A 97 -17.12 -9.35 2.35
C ALA A 97 -17.18 -10.85 2.67
N GLN A 98 -17.48 -11.21 3.94
CA GLN A 98 -17.55 -12.58 4.46
C GLN A 98 -16.24 -13.37 4.28
N VAL A 99 -15.12 -12.75 4.68
CA VAL A 99 -13.75 -13.33 4.59
C VAL A 99 -12.95 -13.16 5.90
N GLU A 100 -13.64 -13.05 7.04
CA GLU A 100 -13.05 -12.81 8.36
C GLU A 100 -12.13 -13.94 8.80
N ASP A 101 -12.46 -15.16 8.43
CA ASP A 101 -11.71 -16.38 8.73
C ASP A 101 -10.31 -16.39 8.10
N ARG A 102 -10.10 -15.59 7.06
CA ARG A 102 -8.83 -15.46 6.34
C ARG A 102 -8.05 -14.19 6.68
N CYS A 103 -8.55 -13.35 7.58
CA CYS A 103 -7.96 -12.04 7.86
C CYS A 103 -7.67 -11.85 9.35
N SER A 104 -6.51 -11.25 9.65
CA SER A 104 -6.19 -10.76 10.99
C SER A 104 -5.64 -9.34 10.90
N PHE A 105 -5.71 -8.59 12.01
CA PHE A 105 -5.40 -7.17 12.04
C PHE A 105 -4.59 -6.80 13.27
N GLU A 106 -3.69 -5.84 13.11
CA GLU A 106 -2.97 -5.24 14.23
C GLU A 106 -2.79 -3.74 14.03
N VAL A 107 -3.01 -2.97 15.10
CA VAL A 107 -2.66 -1.54 15.14
C VAL A 107 -1.20 -1.43 15.50
N ALA A 108 -0.33 -1.19 14.51
CA ALA A 108 1.11 -1.12 14.72
C ALA A 108 1.80 -0.18 13.71
N ASP A 109 2.91 0.42 14.16
CA ASP A 109 3.85 1.06 13.25
C ASP A 109 4.78 -0.02 12.65
N PHE A 110 4.72 -0.18 11.34
CA PHE A 110 5.51 -1.19 10.64
C PHE A 110 7.01 -1.11 10.94
N LEU A 111 7.58 0.08 11.11
CA LEU A 111 9.02 0.21 11.36
C LEU A 111 9.45 -0.37 12.72
N THR A 112 8.56 -0.33 13.72
CA THR A 112 8.80 -0.88 15.06
C THR A 112 8.16 -2.25 15.28
N TYR A 113 7.23 -2.66 14.43
CA TYR A 113 6.56 -3.96 14.46
C TYR A 113 7.58 -5.10 14.45
N LYS A 114 7.35 -6.14 15.23
CA LYS A 114 8.19 -7.34 15.27
C LYS A 114 7.33 -8.56 14.99
N ASP A 115 7.78 -9.36 14.06
CA ASP A 115 7.19 -10.65 13.74
C ASP A 115 8.30 -11.63 13.32
N ASP A 116 8.27 -12.82 13.87
CA ASP A 116 9.20 -13.90 13.50
C ASP A 116 8.65 -14.74 12.32
N LYS A 117 7.40 -14.47 11.91
CA LYS A 117 6.77 -15.14 10.77
C LYS A 117 7.29 -14.61 9.46
N LYS A 118 7.29 -15.47 8.45
CA LYS A 118 7.48 -15.10 7.05
C LYS A 118 6.14 -15.17 6.34
N TYR A 119 5.96 -14.26 5.39
CA TYR A 119 4.78 -14.20 4.53
C TYR A 119 5.20 -14.46 3.09
N ASN A 120 4.42 -15.19 2.31
CA ASN A 120 4.72 -15.36 0.89
C ASN A 120 4.74 -14.00 0.19
N TYR A 121 3.82 -13.12 0.55
CA TYR A 121 3.70 -11.79 -0.03
C TYR A 121 3.71 -10.69 1.04
N VAL A 122 4.53 -9.66 0.82
CA VAL A 122 4.50 -8.42 1.62
C VAL A 122 4.10 -7.25 0.72
N ILE A 123 3.05 -6.55 1.09
CA ILE A 123 2.39 -5.52 0.27
C ILE A 123 2.53 -4.17 0.96
N CYS A 124 3.18 -3.19 0.32
CA CYS A 124 3.43 -1.84 0.84
C CYS A 124 2.85 -0.79 -0.12
N MET A 125 1.52 -0.76 -0.28
CA MET A 125 0.84 0.11 -1.23
C MET A 125 0.37 1.43 -0.60
N GLY A 126 0.83 2.58 -1.15
CA GLY A 126 0.51 3.90 -0.59
C GLY A 126 1.16 4.18 0.77
N PHE A 127 2.09 3.34 1.16
CA PHE A 127 2.83 3.41 2.42
C PHE A 127 4.14 4.21 2.29
N MET A 128 4.91 3.97 1.21
CA MET A 128 6.23 4.60 0.99
C MET A 128 6.16 6.12 0.81
N ASP A 129 4.98 6.66 0.56
CA ASP A 129 4.69 8.08 0.44
C ASP A 129 5.07 8.87 1.72
N TYR A 130 5.00 8.20 2.87
CA TYR A 130 5.13 8.79 4.22
C TYR A 130 6.39 8.37 4.94
N ILE A 131 7.22 7.52 4.34
CA ILE A 131 8.42 6.96 4.95
C ILE A 131 9.64 7.82 4.62
N LYS A 132 10.28 8.37 5.67
CA LYS A 132 11.48 9.19 5.53
C LYS A 132 12.69 8.39 5.09
N GLU A 133 12.83 7.18 5.61
CA GLU A 133 13.96 6.28 5.36
C GLU A 133 13.49 4.99 4.68
N PRO A 134 13.25 5.04 3.35
CA PRO A 134 12.65 3.94 2.63
C PRO A 134 13.47 2.66 2.66
N ASN A 135 14.80 2.75 2.76
CA ASN A 135 15.68 1.58 2.83
C ASN A 135 15.37 0.68 4.04
N LEU A 136 15.04 1.27 5.20
CA LEU A 136 14.69 0.49 6.40
C LEU A 136 13.38 -0.28 6.18
N ALA A 137 12.38 0.38 5.61
CA ALA A 137 11.10 -0.24 5.32
C ALA A 137 11.23 -1.35 4.25
N ILE A 138 12.03 -1.10 3.19
CA ILE A 138 12.29 -2.09 2.14
C ILE A 138 13.01 -3.30 2.73
N ALA A 139 14.12 -3.09 3.46
CA ALA A 139 14.89 -4.18 4.06
C ALA A 139 14.01 -5.05 4.97
N LYS A 140 13.17 -4.43 5.81
CA LYS A 140 12.24 -5.13 6.68
C LYS A 140 11.17 -5.90 5.92
N ALA A 141 10.58 -5.30 4.88
CA ALA A 141 9.60 -5.97 4.05
C ALA A 141 10.21 -7.20 3.34
N LEU A 142 11.44 -7.09 2.83
CA LEU A 142 12.16 -8.20 2.21
C LEU A 142 12.56 -9.28 3.22
N ASP A 143 12.88 -8.88 4.46
CA ASP A 143 13.14 -9.86 5.51
C ASP A 143 11.88 -10.66 5.85
N LEU A 144 10.71 -10.03 5.92
CA LEU A 144 9.45 -10.71 6.20
C LEU A 144 8.89 -11.50 5.00
N ALA A 145 9.31 -11.19 3.76
CA ALA A 145 8.81 -11.84 2.56
C ALA A 145 9.61 -13.11 2.23
N SER A 146 8.91 -14.20 1.93
CA SER A 146 9.52 -15.45 1.45
C SER A 146 9.54 -15.60 -0.07
N GLU A 147 8.61 -14.97 -0.79
CA GLU A 147 8.51 -15.03 -2.25
C GLU A 147 8.55 -13.66 -2.92
N LYS A 148 7.62 -12.76 -2.57
CA LYS A 148 7.51 -11.45 -3.22
C LYS A 148 7.24 -10.33 -2.20
N ALA A 149 7.84 -9.17 -2.48
CA ALA A 149 7.47 -7.92 -1.82
C ALA A 149 7.10 -6.87 -2.88
N MET A 150 6.02 -6.13 -2.65
CA MET A 150 5.47 -5.18 -3.60
C MET A 150 5.36 -3.80 -2.97
N PHE A 151 5.79 -2.79 -3.72
CA PHE A 151 5.85 -1.41 -3.24
C PHE A 151 5.24 -0.44 -4.24
N SER A 152 4.66 0.66 -3.76
CA SER A 152 4.34 1.80 -4.60
C SER A 152 5.08 3.04 -4.16
N PHE A 153 5.63 3.78 -5.12
CA PHE A 153 6.35 5.03 -4.90
C PHE A 153 5.71 6.15 -5.71
N PRO A 154 5.32 7.26 -5.07
CA PRO A 154 4.74 8.39 -5.79
C PRO A 154 5.80 9.11 -6.60
N LYS A 155 5.49 9.40 -7.85
CA LYS A 155 6.41 10.07 -8.77
C LYS A 155 6.67 11.51 -8.39
N ALA A 156 7.93 11.90 -8.46
CA ALA A 156 8.35 13.28 -8.50
C ALA A 156 8.15 13.84 -9.92
N GLY A 157 7.64 15.08 -10.00
CA GLY A 157 7.49 15.82 -11.27
C GLY A 157 6.05 15.94 -11.78
N GLY A 158 5.85 16.96 -12.65
CA GLY A 158 4.56 17.30 -13.22
C GLY A 158 3.62 18.08 -12.27
N PHE A 159 2.57 18.64 -12.88
CA PHE A 159 1.58 19.48 -12.18
C PHE A 159 0.87 18.74 -11.03
N LEU A 160 0.58 17.47 -11.22
CA LEU A 160 -0.10 16.65 -10.20
C LEU A 160 0.79 16.37 -8.97
N ALA A 161 2.10 16.23 -9.14
CA ALA A 161 3.05 16.10 -8.04
C ALA A 161 3.17 17.40 -7.24
N TRP A 162 3.22 18.55 -7.91
CA TRP A 162 3.22 19.87 -7.29
C TRP A 162 1.95 20.11 -6.46
N GLN A 163 0.77 19.83 -7.03
CA GLN A 163 -0.51 19.92 -6.34
C GLN A 163 -0.59 18.99 -5.11
N ARG A 164 -0.09 17.75 -5.24
CA ARG A 164 -0.03 16.79 -4.15
C ARG A 164 0.87 17.32 -3.02
N LYS A 165 2.06 17.83 -3.36
CA LYS A 165 2.99 18.43 -2.39
C LYS A 165 2.37 19.64 -1.67
N LEU A 166 1.63 20.50 -2.38
CA LEU A 166 0.93 21.65 -1.80
C LEU A 166 -0.19 21.23 -0.85
N ARG A 167 -0.99 20.24 -1.23
CA ARG A 167 -2.11 19.72 -0.42
C ARG A 167 -1.66 19.10 0.90
N TYR A 168 -0.49 18.45 0.92
CA TYR A 168 0.04 17.75 2.09
C TYR A 168 1.04 18.58 2.90
N LYS A 169 1.52 19.73 2.37
CA LYS A 169 2.58 20.56 2.98
C LYS A 169 2.31 20.96 4.43
N LEU A 170 1.05 21.08 4.85
CA LEU A 170 0.63 21.47 6.20
C LEU A 170 0.13 20.30 7.06
N LYS A 171 -0.09 19.11 6.49
CA LYS A 171 -0.79 18.00 7.14
C LYS A 171 0.11 16.79 7.44
N CYS A 172 0.91 16.37 6.47
CA CYS A 172 1.75 15.19 6.59
C CYS A 172 2.97 15.30 5.66
N PRO A 173 4.16 14.83 6.07
CA PRO A 173 5.30 14.71 5.17
C PRO A 173 4.94 13.82 3.97
N LEU A 174 5.30 14.26 2.78
CA LEU A 174 5.10 13.48 1.55
C LEU A 174 6.43 13.40 0.80
N TYR A 175 6.89 12.18 0.56
CA TYR A 175 8.13 11.91 -0.17
C TYR A 175 7.80 11.50 -1.59
N LEU A 176 8.40 12.17 -2.57
CA LEU A 176 8.21 11.91 -4.00
C LEU A 176 9.55 11.44 -4.59
N TYR A 177 9.49 10.51 -5.53
CA TYR A 177 10.65 9.81 -6.05
C TYR A 177 10.79 10.01 -7.55
N SER A 178 12.02 10.22 -8.02
CA SER A 178 12.37 10.11 -9.44
C SER A 178 12.62 8.63 -9.80
N ASP A 179 12.60 8.34 -11.10
CA ASP A 179 12.91 7.00 -11.62
C ASP A 179 14.29 6.51 -11.14
N ALA A 180 15.32 7.35 -11.29
CA ALA A 180 16.67 7.03 -10.83
C ALA A 180 16.77 6.75 -9.32
N GLN A 181 15.99 7.46 -8.49
CA GLN A 181 15.93 7.21 -7.05
C GLN A 181 15.32 5.85 -6.74
N VAL A 182 14.23 5.48 -7.43
CA VAL A 182 13.59 4.16 -7.24
C VAL A 182 14.54 3.05 -7.67
N HIS A 183 15.19 3.16 -8.83
CA HIS A 183 16.20 2.19 -9.27
C HIS A 183 17.36 2.05 -8.27
N LYS A 184 17.84 3.16 -7.71
CA LYS A 184 18.91 3.15 -6.70
C LYS A 184 18.50 2.43 -5.41
N LEU A 185 17.23 2.56 -4.99
CA LEU A 185 16.71 1.90 -3.79
C LEU A 185 16.73 0.37 -3.90
N PHE A 186 16.50 -0.19 -5.09
CA PHE A 186 16.34 -1.62 -5.28
C PHE A 186 17.57 -2.34 -5.87
N GLY A 187 18.62 -1.58 -6.25
CA GLY A 187 19.81 -2.13 -6.92
C GLY A 187 20.71 -3.03 -6.07
N ASN A 188 20.55 -3.08 -4.73
CA ASN A 188 21.49 -3.71 -3.81
C ASN A 188 20.85 -4.70 -2.84
N TYR A 189 19.98 -5.59 -3.31
CA TYR A 189 19.40 -6.66 -2.48
C TYR A 189 19.77 -8.04 -3.06
N PRO A 190 20.90 -8.65 -2.62
CA PRO A 190 21.29 -9.99 -3.05
C PRO A 190 20.18 -11.00 -2.78
N GLY A 191 19.98 -11.93 -3.73
CA GLY A 191 18.91 -12.94 -3.63
C GLY A 191 17.53 -12.44 -4.04
N TRP A 192 17.42 -11.20 -4.53
CA TRP A 192 16.18 -10.62 -5.01
C TRP A 192 16.33 -10.03 -6.41
N LYS A 193 15.32 -10.27 -7.25
CA LYS A 193 15.16 -9.62 -8.56
C LYS A 193 14.07 -8.57 -8.46
N TYR A 194 14.29 -7.38 -9.01
CA TYR A 194 13.26 -6.35 -9.03
C TYR A 194 12.76 -6.03 -10.43
N ARG A 195 11.50 -5.61 -10.49
CA ARG A 195 10.85 -5.07 -11.69
C ARG A 195 10.12 -3.79 -11.32
N ILE A 196 10.28 -2.74 -12.12
CA ILE A 196 9.56 -1.48 -11.96
C ILE A 196 8.58 -1.33 -13.12
N LYS A 197 7.32 -1.06 -12.79
CA LYS A 197 6.27 -0.69 -13.75
C LYS A 197 5.83 0.74 -13.49
N ASN A 198 5.60 1.47 -14.58
CA ASN A 198 5.08 2.82 -14.55
C ASN A 198 3.55 2.78 -14.44
N CYS A 199 3.00 3.24 -13.32
CA CYS A 199 1.56 3.24 -13.02
C CYS A 199 1.00 4.66 -12.98
N ASP A 200 1.15 5.43 -14.06
CA ASP A 200 0.68 6.81 -14.19
C ASP A 200 1.36 7.72 -13.16
N ARG A 201 0.81 7.88 -11.97
CA ARG A 201 1.30 8.77 -10.90
C ARG A 201 2.29 8.12 -9.94
N ASP A 202 2.45 6.82 -10.01
CA ASP A 202 3.30 6.04 -9.13
C ASP A 202 4.21 5.09 -9.93
N TYR A 203 5.28 4.67 -9.31
CA TYR A 203 6.02 3.47 -9.68
C TYR A 203 5.50 2.30 -8.87
N PHE A 204 5.23 1.19 -9.53
CA PHE A 204 4.96 -0.09 -8.88
C PHE A 204 6.21 -0.95 -8.97
N VAL A 205 6.71 -1.38 -7.83
CA VAL A 205 7.92 -2.21 -7.74
C VAL A 205 7.56 -3.58 -7.20
N THR A 206 7.95 -4.61 -7.91
CA THR A 206 7.89 -6.00 -7.43
C THR A 206 9.31 -6.49 -7.18
N MET A 207 9.55 -7.02 -5.99
CA MET A 207 10.74 -7.79 -5.63
C MET A 207 10.35 -9.27 -5.60
N GLU A 208 11.08 -10.10 -6.33
CA GLU A 208 10.88 -11.56 -6.36
C GLU A 208 12.14 -12.24 -5.85
N ARG A 209 11.98 -13.20 -4.95
CA ARG A 209 13.10 -13.99 -4.44
C ARG A 209 13.65 -14.91 -5.54
N LEU A 210 14.97 -15.01 -5.64
CA LEU A 210 15.65 -15.85 -6.63
C LEU A 210 15.72 -17.32 -6.19
#